data_90542e91796e5c805833d76c60ccb6a0
#
_entry.id   90542e91796e5c805833d76c60ccb6a0
#
_cell.length_a   1.000
_cell.length_b   1.000
_cell.length_c   1.000
_cell.angle_alpha   90.00
_cell.angle_beta   90.00
_cell.angle_gamma   90.00
#
_symmetry.space_group_name_H-M   'P 1'
#
loop_
_entity.id
_entity.type
_entity.pdbx_description
1 polymer ?
#
loop_
_entity_poly.entity_id
_entity_poly.type
_entity_poly.pdbx_seq_one_letter_code
_entity_poly.pdbx_strand_id
1 'polypeptide(L)'
;MKRLLVFFTALLMFATTMSAGGKLTVRDITGSKFSAKMVQGMNPIAGTDTYARIEGKKIVSYSFKTGKQVGVLFDADNTLGKKIDGFDSYSFSPDGKRMLIQTKTERIYRRSYKAVFYIYNIASRRLDPLSDGGPQQIPTWSEDGQQVAFVRDNNIFLVKLLYDNAEIQVTKDGKFNEVINGLPDWVNEEELGFNKALTFNADGTMLCWLRYDESKVKTYSLQMYKGLAPENEEYADYPGEYSYKYPKAGHDNSVVSAWSYDIKSHKINRLQVPMDADGYMPRIKMTDDPTRIIIYTMNRHQDQLCLYSVNPRTTVAQLIIKEEVPKYVKEEAMENIRFIGNNILLPSDRSGYMNLYVYNMNGQLQRTIGGNFDITAVYGYDAKTGDVYYQAAALGATDRQIYVSHKNGKTVRLTDKEGWNTAVFSGDYQYFVNTWSDYN
;
A
#
# COMPACT_ATOMS: atom_id res chain seq x y z
N MET A 1 37.43 65.61 -13.16
CA MET A 1 37.25 64.97 -11.85
C MET A 1 35.77 64.65 -11.47
N LYS A 2 34.79 65.52 -11.69
CA LYS A 2 33.36 65.25 -11.31
C LYS A 2 32.74 64.08 -12.06
N ARG A 3 33.08 63.77 -13.30
CA ARG A 3 32.51 62.63 -14.06
C ARG A 3 33.12 61.29 -13.65
N LEU A 4 34.35 61.26 -13.12
CA LEU A 4 34.91 59.99 -12.62
C LEU A 4 34.36 59.60 -11.27
N LEU A 5 33.99 60.59 -10.45
CA LEU A 5 33.37 60.35 -9.13
C LEU A 5 31.94 59.75 -9.22
N VAL A 6 31.18 60.17 -10.26
CA VAL A 6 29.82 59.62 -10.51
C VAL A 6 29.86 58.17 -10.99
N PHE A 7 30.90 57.83 -11.78
CA PHE A 7 31.09 56.44 -12.20
C PHE A 7 31.48 55.50 -11.05
N PHE A 8 32.31 56.00 -10.12
CA PHE A 8 32.73 55.20 -8.95
C PHE A 8 31.58 55.01 -7.92
N THR A 9 30.74 56.03 -7.73
CA THR A 9 29.57 55.91 -6.87
C THR A 9 28.47 55.00 -7.48
N ALA A 10 28.28 55.04 -8.81
CA ALA A 10 27.37 54.13 -9.51
C ALA A 10 27.90 52.67 -9.47
N LEU A 11 29.22 52.46 -9.57
CA LEU A 11 29.81 51.13 -9.45
C LEU A 11 29.73 50.58 -8.00
N LEU A 12 29.88 51.46 -6.99
CA LEU A 12 29.66 51.05 -5.58
C LEU A 12 28.20 50.76 -5.24
N MET A 13 27.22 51.46 -5.84
CA MET A 13 25.80 51.16 -5.65
C MET A 13 25.38 49.87 -6.35
N PHE A 14 26.02 49.51 -7.47
CA PHE A 14 25.77 48.20 -8.09
C PHE A 14 26.39 47.03 -7.33
N ALA A 15 27.48 47.26 -6.59
CA ALA A 15 28.13 46.23 -5.78
C ALA A 15 27.37 45.91 -4.46
N THR A 16 26.47 46.80 -4.03
CA THR A 16 25.69 46.58 -2.77
C THR A 16 24.35 45.89 -2.98
N THR A 17 23.94 45.60 -4.23
CA THR A 17 22.70 44.89 -4.51
C THR A 17 22.87 43.39 -4.79
N MET A 18 24.08 42.87 -4.75
CA MET A 18 24.29 41.44 -4.59
C MET A 18 24.23 41.09 -3.10
N SER A 19 23.03 41.24 -2.51
CA SER A 19 22.76 40.64 -1.22
C SER A 19 22.88 39.13 -1.40
N ALA A 20 24.00 38.60 -0.96
CA ALA A 20 24.17 37.17 -0.87
C ALA A 20 22.96 36.62 -0.12
N GLY A 21 22.20 35.79 -0.77
CA GLY A 21 21.15 35.00 -0.10
C GLY A 21 21.74 34.45 1.20
N GLY A 22 21.04 34.64 2.32
CA GLY A 22 21.54 34.24 3.62
C GLY A 22 22.09 32.82 3.56
N LYS A 23 23.17 32.52 4.27
CA LYS A 23 23.75 31.18 4.32
C LYS A 23 22.70 30.22 4.82
N LEU A 24 22.49 29.11 4.09
CA LEU A 24 21.65 28.02 4.53
C LEU A 24 22.22 27.45 5.84
N THR A 25 21.38 27.34 6.85
CA THR A 25 21.72 26.69 8.11
C THR A 25 21.10 25.29 8.19
N VAL A 26 21.64 24.43 9.04
CA VAL A 26 21.04 23.11 9.32
C VAL A 26 19.58 23.27 9.75
N ARG A 27 19.27 24.28 10.57
CA ARG A 27 17.91 24.59 11.00
C ARG A 27 16.99 24.98 9.83
N ASP A 28 17.48 25.68 8.82
CA ASP A 28 16.70 26.01 7.62
C ASP A 28 16.33 24.73 6.84
N ILE A 29 17.25 23.77 6.78
CA ILE A 29 17.07 22.50 6.03
C ILE A 29 16.17 21.54 6.81
N THR A 30 16.38 21.39 8.12
CA THR A 30 15.63 20.44 8.96
C THR A 30 14.33 21.00 9.50
N GLY A 31 14.10 22.32 9.41
CA GLY A 31 12.89 23.01 9.84
C GLY A 31 11.87 23.12 8.71
N SER A 32 10.79 23.85 8.99
CA SER A 32 9.68 24.05 8.03
C SER A 32 9.89 25.16 7.01
N LYS A 33 11.07 25.82 7.00
CA LYS A 33 11.33 27.02 6.15
C LYS A 33 11.10 26.75 4.65
N PHE A 34 11.47 25.55 4.19
CA PHE A 34 11.32 25.11 2.79
C PHE A 34 10.21 24.08 2.59
N SER A 35 9.37 23.87 3.60
CA SER A 35 8.25 22.93 3.47
C SER A 35 7.21 23.46 2.49
N ALA A 36 6.82 22.62 1.53
CA ALA A 36 5.76 22.94 0.61
C ALA A 36 4.40 23.03 1.34
N LYS A 37 3.55 23.95 0.88
CA LYS A 37 2.15 24.00 1.33
C LYS A 37 1.37 22.89 0.63
N MET A 38 0.97 21.89 1.39
CA MET A 38 0.25 20.71 0.86
C MET A 38 -1.02 20.47 1.65
N VAL A 39 -2.05 19.93 0.99
CA VAL A 39 -3.16 19.27 1.65
C VAL A 39 -2.71 17.84 1.98
N GLN A 40 -2.48 17.56 3.25
CA GLN A 40 -2.01 16.25 3.70
C GLN A 40 -3.16 15.36 4.17
N GLY A 41 -2.92 14.04 4.15
CA GLY A 41 -3.81 13.05 4.74
C GLY A 41 -5.14 12.87 3.99
N MET A 42 -5.20 13.22 2.70
CA MET A 42 -6.37 12.99 1.86
C MET A 42 -6.53 11.48 1.60
N ASN A 43 -7.65 10.92 2.04
CA ASN A 43 -8.05 9.55 1.77
C ASN A 43 -9.35 9.57 0.96
N PRO A 44 -9.29 9.38 -0.37
CA PRO A 44 -10.48 9.40 -1.23
C PRO A 44 -11.50 8.34 -0.81
N ILE A 45 -12.78 8.72 -0.79
CA ILE A 45 -13.86 7.77 -0.48
C ILE A 45 -14.33 7.15 -1.80
N ALA A 46 -14.25 5.82 -1.89
CA ALA A 46 -14.53 5.07 -3.11
C ALA A 46 -15.90 5.43 -3.72
N GLY A 47 -15.92 5.65 -5.04
CA GLY A 47 -17.12 5.96 -5.82
C GLY A 47 -17.74 7.34 -5.56
N THR A 48 -17.05 8.25 -4.85
CA THR A 48 -17.53 9.59 -4.54
C THR A 48 -16.56 10.70 -4.96
N ASP A 49 -17.03 11.96 -4.96
CA ASP A 49 -16.20 13.16 -5.11
C ASP A 49 -15.66 13.70 -3.78
N THR A 50 -15.64 12.87 -2.74
CA THR A 50 -15.20 13.27 -1.41
C THR A 50 -13.95 12.55 -0.95
N TYR A 51 -13.22 13.17 -0.01
CA TYR A 51 -12.12 12.55 0.71
C TYR A 51 -12.29 12.75 2.21
N ALA A 52 -11.72 11.85 2.98
CA ALA A 52 -11.68 11.94 4.42
C ALA A 52 -10.24 12.23 4.91
N ARG A 53 -10.12 12.92 6.05
CA ARG A 53 -8.83 13.15 6.74
C ARG A 53 -9.01 13.20 8.24
N ILE A 54 -7.92 12.93 8.95
CA ILE A 54 -7.88 13.00 10.41
C ILE A 54 -7.68 14.47 10.83
N GLU A 55 -8.51 14.93 11.77
CA GLU A 55 -8.39 16.25 12.41
C GLU A 55 -8.56 16.10 13.93
N GLY A 56 -7.44 16.03 14.63
CA GLY A 56 -7.43 15.72 16.05
C GLY A 56 -8.07 14.36 16.32
N LYS A 57 -9.18 14.32 17.06
CA LYS A 57 -9.93 13.11 17.40
C LYS A 57 -11.06 12.79 16.43
N LYS A 58 -11.09 13.43 15.25
CA LYS A 58 -12.17 13.28 14.27
C LYS A 58 -11.66 12.81 12.92
N ILE A 59 -12.53 12.14 12.17
CA ILE A 59 -12.39 11.89 10.74
C ILE A 59 -13.45 12.75 10.05
N VAL A 60 -12.98 13.69 9.22
CA VAL A 60 -13.81 14.71 8.59
C VAL A 60 -13.78 14.51 7.08
N SER A 61 -14.94 14.59 6.42
CA SER A 61 -15.04 14.50 4.97
C SER A 61 -15.13 15.87 4.31
N TYR A 62 -14.51 15.97 3.13
CA TYR A 62 -14.42 17.17 2.29
C TYR A 62 -14.76 16.83 0.85
N SER A 63 -15.36 17.79 0.14
CA SER A 63 -15.61 17.67 -1.31
C SER A 63 -14.36 18.06 -2.10
N PHE A 64 -13.94 17.23 -3.04
CA PHE A 64 -12.89 17.57 -4.00
C PHE A 64 -13.28 18.78 -4.86
N LYS A 65 -14.56 18.86 -5.25
CA LYS A 65 -15.08 19.93 -6.11
C LYS A 65 -14.99 21.31 -5.47
N THR A 66 -15.30 21.41 -4.17
CA THR A 66 -15.44 22.72 -3.50
C THR A 66 -14.38 23.00 -2.46
N GLY A 67 -13.62 21.99 -2.03
CA GLY A 67 -12.68 22.08 -0.89
C GLY A 67 -13.36 22.24 0.46
N LYS A 68 -14.70 22.27 0.53
CA LYS A 68 -15.47 22.51 1.74
C LYS A 68 -15.73 21.21 2.51
N GLN A 69 -15.80 21.33 3.82
CA GLN A 69 -16.24 20.26 4.71
C GLN A 69 -17.65 19.81 4.34
N VAL A 70 -17.85 18.50 4.25
CA VAL A 70 -19.15 17.85 4.00
C VAL A 70 -19.75 17.36 5.33
N GLY A 71 -18.94 16.71 6.18
CA GLY A 71 -19.42 16.20 7.45
C GLY A 71 -18.32 15.58 8.33
N VAL A 72 -18.72 15.19 9.53
CA VAL A 72 -17.89 14.42 10.46
C VAL A 72 -18.32 12.97 10.39
N LEU A 73 -17.42 12.11 9.95
CA LEU A 73 -17.67 10.67 9.76
C LEU A 73 -17.43 9.87 11.05
N PHE A 74 -16.46 10.32 11.87
CA PHE A 74 -16.11 9.73 13.15
C PHE A 74 -15.70 10.83 14.14
N ASP A 75 -16.08 10.67 15.40
CA ASP A 75 -15.67 11.53 16.52
C ASP A 75 -15.44 10.67 17.75
N ALA A 76 -14.18 10.53 18.19
CA ALA A 76 -13.81 9.64 19.29
C ALA A 76 -14.50 10.03 20.62
N ASP A 77 -14.77 11.32 20.81
CA ASP A 77 -15.45 11.80 22.03
C ASP A 77 -16.98 11.53 21.99
N ASN A 78 -17.54 11.20 20.81
CA ASN A 78 -18.99 11.04 20.60
C ASN A 78 -19.40 9.67 20.04
N THR A 79 -18.70 8.61 20.44
CA THR A 79 -19.07 7.22 20.06
C THR A 79 -20.06 6.64 21.03
N LEU A 80 -20.90 5.70 20.56
CA LEU A 80 -21.66 4.75 21.37
C LEU A 80 -20.84 3.46 21.54
N GLY A 81 -21.04 2.74 22.64
CA GLY A 81 -20.28 1.53 22.96
C GLY A 81 -18.92 1.84 23.59
N LYS A 82 -17.84 1.33 23.01
CA LYS A 82 -16.48 1.53 23.55
C LYS A 82 -16.03 2.99 23.43
N LYS A 83 -15.25 3.44 24.41
CA LYS A 83 -14.60 4.77 24.40
C LYS A 83 -13.12 4.60 24.17
N ILE A 84 -12.55 5.52 23.39
CA ILE A 84 -11.10 5.61 23.10
C ILE A 84 -10.65 7.07 23.26
N ASP A 85 -9.43 7.27 23.72
CA ASP A 85 -8.87 8.61 23.92
C ASP A 85 -8.34 9.27 22.65
N GLY A 86 -8.08 8.45 21.64
CA GLY A 86 -7.57 8.86 20.32
C GLY A 86 -7.36 7.64 19.43
N PHE A 87 -6.90 7.88 18.21
CA PHE A 87 -6.62 6.83 17.23
C PHE A 87 -5.48 7.25 16.30
N ASP A 88 -4.83 6.24 15.69
CA ASP A 88 -3.63 6.42 14.87
C ASP A 88 -3.97 6.47 13.38
N SER A 89 -4.95 5.66 12.96
CA SER A 89 -5.35 5.51 11.55
C SER A 89 -6.75 4.94 11.43
N TYR A 90 -7.26 4.88 10.20
CA TYR A 90 -8.56 4.28 9.88
C TYR A 90 -8.58 3.72 8.46
N SER A 91 -9.53 2.81 8.21
CA SER A 91 -9.90 2.36 6.87
C SER A 91 -11.39 2.13 6.76
N PHE A 92 -11.95 2.37 5.58
CA PHE A 92 -13.37 2.10 5.30
C PHE A 92 -13.60 0.63 4.98
N SER A 93 -14.78 0.11 5.33
CA SER A 93 -15.28 -1.10 4.71
C SER A 93 -15.58 -0.84 3.22
N PRO A 94 -15.50 -1.86 2.33
CA PRO A 94 -15.77 -1.67 0.90
C PRO A 94 -17.15 -1.07 0.59
N ASP A 95 -18.17 -1.40 1.40
CA ASP A 95 -19.51 -0.84 1.29
C ASP A 95 -19.66 0.59 1.85
N GLY A 96 -18.59 1.16 2.41
CA GLY A 96 -18.55 2.52 2.99
C GLY A 96 -19.38 2.73 4.26
N LYS A 97 -19.96 1.68 4.86
CA LYS A 97 -20.86 1.80 6.01
C LYS A 97 -20.16 1.71 7.36
N ARG A 98 -18.95 1.13 7.38
CA ARG A 98 -18.15 0.92 8.57
C ARG A 98 -16.73 1.42 8.38
N MET A 99 -16.01 1.53 9.47
CA MET A 99 -14.58 1.78 9.52
C MET A 99 -13.89 0.82 10.48
N LEU A 100 -12.66 0.46 10.16
CA LEU A 100 -11.70 -0.02 11.16
C LEU A 100 -10.97 1.20 11.71
N ILE A 101 -10.99 1.37 13.02
CA ILE A 101 -10.28 2.41 13.76
C ILE A 101 -9.08 1.78 14.44
N GLN A 102 -7.88 2.24 14.13
CA GLN A 102 -6.60 1.72 14.61
C GLN A 102 -6.09 2.55 15.78
N THR A 103 -5.69 1.89 16.86
CA THR A 103 -5.12 2.51 18.06
C THR A 103 -3.93 1.71 18.56
N LYS A 104 -3.11 2.34 19.41
CA LYS A 104 -1.98 1.67 20.11
C LYS A 104 -1.07 0.92 19.15
N THR A 105 -0.65 1.59 18.09
CA THR A 105 0.20 1.00 17.06
C THR A 105 1.62 0.78 17.58
N GLU A 106 2.08 -0.46 17.52
CA GLU A 106 3.46 -0.85 17.82
C GLU A 106 4.12 -1.38 16.55
N ARG A 107 5.20 -0.75 16.10
CA ARG A 107 5.96 -1.18 14.92
C ARG A 107 6.72 -2.45 15.22
N ILE A 108 6.81 -3.34 14.21
CA ILE A 108 7.60 -4.59 14.27
C ILE A 108 8.82 -4.44 13.37
N TYR A 109 8.62 -4.24 12.07
CA TYR A 109 9.66 -4.01 11.07
C TYR A 109 9.34 -2.73 10.29
N ARG A 110 9.90 -2.57 9.11
CA ARG A 110 9.70 -1.37 8.28
C ARG A 110 8.24 -1.12 7.93
N ARG A 111 7.45 -2.16 7.65
CA ARG A 111 6.06 -2.07 7.20
C ARG A 111 5.06 -2.73 8.16
N SER A 112 5.51 -3.77 8.86
CA SER A 112 4.66 -4.51 9.78
C SER A 112 4.50 -3.80 11.12
N TYR A 113 3.33 -3.96 11.70
CA TYR A 113 2.97 -3.46 13.02
C TYR A 113 1.84 -4.32 13.60
N LYS A 114 1.68 -4.26 14.90
CA LYS A 114 0.49 -4.73 15.60
C LYS A 114 -0.23 -3.54 16.23
N ALA A 115 -1.55 -3.61 16.32
CA ALA A 115 -2.38 -2.55 16.86
C ALA A 115 -3.68 -3.09 17.43
N VAL A 116 -4.38 -2.29 18.23
CA VAL A 116 -5.75 -2.61 18.67
C VAL A 116 -6.72 -1.97 17.70
N PHE A 117 -7.58 -2.77 17.09
CA PHE A 117 -8.57 -2.31 16.13
C PHE A 117 -9.97 -2.36 16.69
N TYR A 118 -10.77 -1.40 16.27
CA TYR A 118 -12.20 -1.30 16.55
C TYR A 118 -12.98 -1.23 15.25
N ILE A 119 -14.20 -1.77 15.27
CA ILE A 119 -15.19 -1.63 14.20
C ILE A 119 -16.13 -0.51 14.58
N TYR A 120 -16.20 0.50 13.71
CA TYR A 120 -17.12 1.62 13.88
C TYR A 120 -18.22 1.57 12.82
N ASN A 121 -19.46 1.57 13.25
CA ASN A 121 -20.64 1.71 12.37
C ASN A 121 -20.98 3.18 12.24
N ILE A 122 -20.88 3.74 11.02
CA ILE A 122 -21.05 5.17 10.76
C ILE A 122 -22.47 5.66 11.09
N ALA A 123 -23.50 4.90 10.72
CA ALA A 123 -24.90 5.29 10.92
C ALA A 123 -25.31 5.27 12.40
N SER A 124 -24.95 4.23 13.13
CA SER A 124 -25.28 4.11 14.56
C SER A 124 -24.29 4.77 15.49
N ARG A 125 -23.12 5.22 14.99
CA ARG A 125 -21.99 5.73 15.77
C ARG A 125 -21.47 4.76 16.84
N ARG A 126 -21.73 3.47 16.68
CA ARG A 126 -21.30 2.44 17.61
C ARG A 126 -19.87 1.99 17.29
N LEU A 127 -19.03 1.97 18.32
CA LEU A 127 -17.64 1.50 18.29
C LEU A 127 -17.52 0.23 19.14
N ASP A 128 -17.14 -0.89 18.52
CA ASP A 128 -16.93 -2.15 19.19
C ASP A 128 -15.51 -2.67 18.94
N PRO A 129 -14.86 -3.38 19.87
CA PRO A 129 -13.55 -3.97 19.60
C PRO A 129 -13.66 -4.98 18.44
N LEU A 130 -12.64 -5.05 17.59
CA LEU A 130 -12.53 -6.10 16.56
C LEU A 130 -12.35 -7.47 17.23
N SER A 131 -11.58 -7.52 18.31
CA SER A 131 -11.26 -8.74 19.06
C SER A 131 -10.88 -8.39 20.48
N ASP A 132 -11.24 -9.25 21.42
CA ASP A 132 -10.85 -9.17 22.84
C ASP A 132 -9.53 -9.93 23.12
N GLY A 133 -9.00 -10.66 22.13
CA GLY A 133 -7.83 -11.54 22.29
C GLY A 133 -6.46 -10.87 22.20
N GLY A 134 -6.40 -9.53 22.19
CA GLY A 134 -5.14 -8.78 22.10
C GLY A 134 -4.90 -8.10 20.74
N PRO A 135 -3.72 -7.49 20.51
CA PRO A 135 -3.41 -6.75 19.29
C PRO A 135 -3.49 -7.60 18.02
N GLN A 136 -3.88 -6.97 16.93
CA GLN A 136 -4.06 -7.60 15.62
C GLN A 136 -3.09 -7.01 14.59
N GLN A 137 -2.82 -7.76 13.54
CA GLN A 137 -2.06 -7.33 12.36
C GLN A 137 -2.95 -7.44 11.11
N ILE A 138 -2.79 -6.51 10.18
CA ILE A 138 -3.38 -6.50 8.84
C ILE A 138 -4.87 -6.82 8.76
N PRO A 139 -5.76 -6.23 9.58
CA PRO A 139 -7.19 -6.51 9.46
C PRO A 139 -7.66 -6.23 8.03
N THR A 140 -8.38 -7.18 7.46
CA THR A 140 -8.80 -7.18 6.05
C THR A 140 -10.29 -7.44 5.97
N TRP A 141 -11.02 -6.53 5.34
CA TRP A 141 -12.44 -6.66 5.07
C TRP A 141 -12.71 -7.70 3.98
N SER A 142 -13.82 -8.43 4.13
CA SER A 142 -14.48 -9.04 2.97
C SER A 142 -15.15 -7.95 2.12
N GLU A 143 -15.36 -8.20 0.81
CA GLU A 143 -15.88 -7.19 -0.12
C GLU A 143 -17.30 -6.74 0.24
N ASP A 144 -18.11 -7.62 0.83
CA ASP A 144 -19.45 -7.33 1.34
C ASP A 144 -19.46 -6.55 2.68
N GLY A 145 -18.29 -6.30 3.28
CA GLY A 145 -18.12 -5.59 4.55
C GLY A 145 -18.69 -6.32 5.76
N GLN A 146 -18.99 -7.65 5.66
CA GLN A 146 -19.60 -8.41 6.75
C GLN A 146 -18.61 -9.25 7.55
N GLN A 147 -17.37 -9.32 7.11
CA GLN A 147 -16.32 -10.11 7.77
C GLN A 147 -15.01 -9.33 7.80
N VAL A 148 -14.19 -9.60 8.84
CA VAL A 148 -12.82 -9.10 8.93
C VAL A 148 -11.91 -10.27 9.29
N ALA A 149 -10.90 -10.53 8.46
CA ALA A 149 -9.82 -11.44 8.79
C ALA A 149 -8.61 -10.65 9.29
N PHE A 150 -7.87 -11.18 10.25
CA PHE A 150 -6.65 -10.58 10.76
C PHE A 150 -5.67 -11.66 11.23
N VAL A 151 -4.43 -11.26 11.51
CA VAL A 151 -3.41 -12.15 12.07
C VAL A 151 -3.10 -11.74 13.51
N ARG A 152 -2.95 -12.71 14.37
CA ARG A 152 -2.46 -12.62 15.74
C ARG A 152 -1.57 -13.83 16.03
N ASP A 153 -0.36 -13.60 16.55
CA ASP A 153 0.61 -14.66 16.87
C ASP A 153 0.82 -15.63 15.70
N ASN A 154 1.06 -15.08 14.49
CA ASN A 154 1.27 -15.81 13.23
C ASN A 154 0.09 -16.72 12.80
N ASN A 155 -1.07 -16.58 13.42
CA ASN A 155 -2.27 -17.31 13.07
C ASN A 155 -3.38 -16.39 12.57
N ILE A 156 -4.17 -16.90 11.63
CA ILE A 156 -5.30 -16.19 11.04
C ILE A 156 -6.56 -16.39 11.88
N PHE A 157 -7.26 -15.29 12.12
CA PHE A 157 -8.57 -15.21 12.75
C PHE A 157 -9.57 -14.56 11.82
N LEU A 158 -10.82 -14.94 11.95
CA LEU A 158 -11.95 -14.41 11.18
C LEU A 158 -13.05 -13.96 12.13
N VAL A 159 -13.49 -12.71 12.00
CA VAL A 159 -14.63 -12.14 12.73
C VAL A 159 -15.82 -12.01 11.78
N LYS A 160 -16.97 -12.55 12.18
CA LYS A 160 -18.25 -12.48 11.44
C LYS A 160 -19.17 -11.48 12.13
N LEU A 161 -19.40 -10.32 11.51
CA LEU A 161 -20.14 -9.20 12.11
C LEU A 161 -21.64 -9.48 12.29
N LEU A 162 -22.24 -10.29 11.41
CA LEU A 162 -23.65 -10.68 11.51
C LEU A 162 -23.94 -11.62 12.70
N TYR A 163 -22.91 -12.18 13.32
CA TYR A 163 -23.02 -13.12 14.43
C TYR A 163 -22.39 -12.53 15.70
N ASP A 164 -22.75 -11.30 16.03
CA ASP A 164 -22.27 -10.57 17.23
C ASP A 164 -20.74 -10.55 17.33
N ASN A 165 -20.08 -10.28 16.21
CA ASN A 165 -18.62 -10.26 16.09
C ASN A 165 -17.95 -11.58 16.52
N ALA A 166 -18.59 -12.73 16.25
CA ALA A 166 -18.04 -14.03 16.58
C ALA A 166 -16.67 -14.24 15.91
N GLU A 167 -15.65 -14.48 16.73
CA GLU A 167 -14.27 -14.74 16.31
C GLU A 167 -14.02 -16.24 16.13
N ILE A 168 -13.41 -16.62 15.02
CA ILE A 168 -13.02 -17.98 14.68
C ILE A 168 -11.52 -18.02 14.40
N GLN A 169 -10.77 -18.91 15.06
CA GLN A 169 -9.38 -19.18 14.71
C GLN A 169 -9.32 -20.11 13.50
N VAL A 170 -8.73 -19.62 12.39
CA VAL A 170 -8.65 -20.36 11.12
C VAL A 170 -7.42 -21.27 11.07
N THR A 171 -6.24 -20.75 11.46
CA THR A 171 -5.00 -21.53 11.51
C THR A 171 -4.49 -21.70 12.94
N LYS A 172 -3.72 -22.77 13.21
CA LYS A 172 -3.25 -23.13 14.56
C LYS A 172 -1.77 -23.50 14.62
N ASP A 173 -1.10 -23.50 13.47
CA ASP A 173 0.30 -23.91 13.33
C ASP A 173 1.27 -22.73 13.32
N GLY A 174 0.76 -21.50 13.39
CA GLY A 174 1.57 -20.29 13.46
C GLY A 174 2.38 -20.23 14.73
N LYS A 175 3.69 -19.96 14.61
CA LYS A 175 4.63 -19.87 15.70
C LYS A 175 5.82 -18.99 15.31
N PHE A 176 6.25 -18.13 16.22
CA PHE A 176 7.38 -17.23 16.00
C PHE A 176 8.66 -18.02 15.65
N ASN A 177 9.39 -17.57 14.63
CA ASN A 177 10.58 -18.20 14.08
C ASN A 177 10.37 -19.63 13.51
N GLU A 178 9.13 -20.03 13.23
CA GLU A 178 8.82 -21.34 12.63
C GLU A 178 7.82 -21.21 11.48
N VAL A 179 6.57 -20.78 11.76
CA VAL A 179 5.50 -20.73 10.76
C VAL A 179 4.73 -19.43 10.86
N ILE A 180 4.53 -18.80 9.72
CA ILE A 180 3.75 -17.55 9.59
C ILE A 180 2.61 -17.78 8.62
N ASN A 181 1.38 -17.46 9.04
CA ASN A 181 0.19 -17.51 8.19
C ASN A 181 -0.34 -16.10 7.92
N GLY A 182 -0.48 -15.72 6.65
CA GLY A 182 -1.13 -14.47 6.24
C GLY A 182 -0.26 -13.20 6.32
N LEU A 183 0.97 -13.31 6.83
CA LEU A 183 1.98 -12.25 6.81
C LEU A 183 3.21 -12.77 6.05
N PRO A 184 4.01 -11.89 5.41
CA PRO A 184 5.33 -12.28 4.94
C PRO A 184 6.30 -12.52 6.09
N ASP A 185 7.37 -13.26 5.84
CA ASP A 185 8.54 -13.29 6.69
C ASP A 185 9.36 -11.99 6.53
N TRP A 186 10.42 -11.83 7.33
CA TRP A 186 11.21 -10.61 7.32
C TRP A 186 11.78 -10.27 5.93
N VAL A 187 12.35 -11.24 5.21
CA VAL A 187 12.99 -10.98 3.91
C VAL A 187 11.96 -10.62 2.83
N ASN A 188 10.80 -11.25 2.83
CA ASN A 188 9.74 -10.90 1.88
C ASN A 188 9.13 -9.54 2.19
N GLU A 189 9.01 -9.16 3.48
CA GLU A 189 8.58 -7.80 3.85
C GLU A 189 9.60 -6.75 3.41
N GLU A 190 10.87 -6.97 3.68
CA GLU A 190 11.93 -5.99 3.45
C GLU A 190 12.25 -5.84 1.97
N GLU A 191 12.46 -6.96 1.26
CA GLU A 191 12.96 -6.98 -0.11
C GLU A 191 11.83 -6.95 -1.16
N LEU A 192 10.66 -7.48 -0.85
CA LEU A 192 9.52 -7.49 -1.77
C LEU A 192 8.40 -6.52 -1.38
N GLY A 193 8.60 -5.71 -0.34
CA GLY A 193 7.87 -4.50 -0.07
C GLY A 193 6.43 -4.65 0.39
N PHE A 194 6.04 -5.72 1.08
CA PHE A 194 4.65 -5.92 1.54
C PHE A 194 4.57 -6.49 2.95
N ASN A 195 3.45 -6.26 3.61
CA ASN A 195 3.18 -6.77 4.97
C ASN A 195 1.87 -7.55 5.09
N LYS A 196 1.16 -7.75 3.97
CA LYS A 196 -0.12 -8.47 3.94
C LYS A 196 -0.11 -9.59 2.91
N ALA A 197 -0.25 -10.83 3.39
CA ALA A 197 -0.23 -12.05 2.58
C ALA A 197 -1.54 -12.84 2.71
N LEU A 198 -2.68 -12.15 2.89
CA LEU A 198 -4.01 -12.74 2.89
C LEU A 198 -5.02 -11.86 2.12
N THR A 199 -6.07 -12.50 1.60
CA THR A 199 -7.18 -11.85 0.90
C THR A 199 -8.43 -12.71 0.95
N PHE A 200 -9.60 -12.08 0.87
CA PHE A 200 -10.83 -12.79 0.52
C PHE A 200 -10.94 -12.94 -1.01
N ASN A 201 -11.79 -13.86 -1.47
CA ASN A 201 -12.31 -13.81 -2.83
C ASN A 201 -13.46 -12.78 -2.92
N ALA A 202 -13.91 -12.44 -4.14
CA ALA A 202 -14.85 -11.34 -4.37
C ALA A 202 -16.20 -11.48 -3.63
N ASP A 203 -16.72 -12.69 -3.42
CA ASP A 203 -17.98 -12.92 -2.72
C ASP A 203 -17.83 -13.18 -1.20
N GLY A 204 -16.60 -13.07 -0.67
CA GLY A 204 -16.33 -13.27 0.75
C GLY A 204 -16.53 -14.70 1.26
N THR A 205 -16.67 -15.71 0.37
CA THR A 205 -16.90 -17.11 0.76
C THR A 205 -15.64 -17.90 1.02
N MET A 206 -14.49 -17.41 0.51
CA MET A 206 -13.18 -18.02 0.68
C MET A 206 -12.19 -17.00 1.24
N LEU A 207 -11.38 -17.44 2.22
CA LEU A 207 -10.22 -16.71 2.69
C LEU A 207 -8.95 -17.40 2.19
N CYS A 208 -8.04 -16.67 1.56
CA CYS A 208 -6.84 -17.20 0.94
C CYS A 208 -5.60 -16.51 1.52
N TRP A 209 -4.51 -17.26 1.71
CA TRP A 209 -3.27 -16.70 2.28
C TRP A 209 -2.02 -17.40 1.79
N LEU A 210 -0.89 -16.75 1.97
CA LEU A 210 0.43 -17.34 1.87
C LEU A 210 0.88 -17.78 3.26
N ARG A 211 1.50 -18.96 3.32
CA ARG A 211 2.08 -19.56 4.50
C ARG A 211 3.59 -19.69 4.30
N TYR A 212 4.36 -19.16 5.22
CA TYR A 212 5.81 -19.21 5.23
C TYR A 212 6.27 -20.14 6.31
N ASP A 213 7.06 -21.16 5.93
CA ASP A 213 7.75 -22.07 6.84
C ASP A 213 9.22 -21.66 6.90
N GLU A 214 9.58 -20.92 7.93
CA GLU A 214 10.92 -20.41 8.16
C GLU A 214 11.74 -21.26 9.14
N SER A 215 11.28 -22.47 9.48
CA SER A 215 11.91 -23.36 10.47
C SER A 215 13.37 -23.68 10.14
N LYS A 216 13.69 -23.79 8.84
CA LYS A 216 15.06 -24.05 8.34
C LYS A 216 15.90 -22.81 8.11
N VAL A 217 15.29 -21.62 8.11
CA VAL A 217 16.02 -20.36 7.93
C VAL A 217 16.90 -20.10 9.14
N LYS A 218 18.12 -19.64 8.90
CA LYS A 218 19.07 -19.33 9.97
C LYS A 218 18.61 -18.10 10.77
N THR A 219 18.86 -18.16 12.07
CA THR A 219 18.57 -17.06 12.99
C THR A 219 19.73 -16.07 13.01
N TYR A 220 19.42 -14.80 13.11
CA TYR A 220 20.35 -13.72 13.35
C TYR A 220 19.95 -13.00 14.64
N SER A 221 20.92 -12.67 15.49
CA SER A 221 20.68 -12.00 16.76
C SER A 221 21.22 -10.57 16.71
N LEU A 222 20.38 -9.62 17.13
CA LEU A 222 20.73 -8.23 17.31
C LEU A 222 20.82 -7.92 18.80
N GLN A 223 21.86 -7.20 19.20
CA GLN A 223 21.96 -6.68 20.56
C GLN A 223 21.04 -5.46 20.69
N MET A 224 20.18 -5.47 21.70
CA MET A 224 19.20 -4.44 21.97
C MET A 224 19.63 -3.55 23.12
N TYR A 225 19.42 -2.26 22.97
CA TYR A 225 19.73 -1.24 23.97
C TYR A 225 18.47 -0.41 24.25
N LYS A 226 18.48 0.37 25.33
CA LYS A 226 17.38 1.28 25.69
C LYS A 226 16.90 2.11 24.49
N GLY A 227 17.83 2.73 23.73
CA GLY A 227 17.50 3.59 22.60
C GLY A 227 16.80 4.88 23.00
N LEU A 228 16.38 5.67 22.01
CA LEU A 228 15.66 6.93 22.20
C LEU A 228 14.29 6.94 21.50
N ALA A 229 14.13 6.18 20.43
CA ALA A 229 12.87 6.08 19.71
C ALA A 229 12.80 4.78 18.84
N PRO A 230 12.13 3.73 19.30
CA PRO A 230 11.44 3.60 20.57
C PRO A 230 12.41 3.52 21.76
N GLU A 231 11.90 3.88 22.93
CA GLU A 231 12.63 3.76 24.19
C GLU A 231 12.26 2.41 24.82
N ASN A 232 13.26 1.53 25.02
CA ASN A 232 13.10 0.19 25.57
C ASN A 232 13.65 0.18 27.01
N GLU A 233 12.84 0.58 27.96
CA GLU A 233 13.23 0.69 29.38
C GLU A 233 13.77 -0.63 29.95
N GLU A 234 13.32 -1.77 29.47
CA GLU A 234 13.80 -3.09 29.87
C GLU A 234 15.31 -3.31 29.61
N TYR A 235 15.90 -2.50 28.70
CA TYR A 235 17.32 -2.54 28.35
C TYR A 235 18.10 -1.34 28.90
N ALA A 236 17.58 -0.65 29.94
CA ALA A 236 18.21 0.55 30.49
C ALA A 236 19.56 0.23 31.15
N ASP A 237 19.62 -0.84 31.93
CA ASP A 237 20.80 -1.22 32.70
C ASP A 237 21.67 -2.27 31.98
N TYR A 238 21.04 -3.23 31.33
CA TYR A 238 21.71 -4.30 30.60
C TYR A 238 21.13 -4.43 29.19
N PRO A 239 21.99 -4.59 28.15
CA PRO A 239 21.51 -4.85 26.81
C PRO A 239 20.78 -6.20 26.73
N GLY A 240 19.74 -6.24 25.90
CA GLY A 240 19.02 -7.46 25.55
C GLY A 240 19.46 -8.03 24.21
N GLU A 241 18.79 -9.09 23.79
CA GLU A 241 19.00 -9.73 22.50
C GLU A 241 17.65 -9.96 21.81
N TYR A 242 17.57 -9.59 20.55
CA TYR A 242 16.42 -9.90 19.69
C TYR A 242 16.88 -10.82 18.55
N SER A 243 16.35 -12.03 18.52
CA SER A 243 16.71 -13.06 17.55
C SER A 243 15.56 -13.36 16.62
N TYR A 244 15.78 -13.29 15.31
CA TYR A 244 14.79 -13.56 14.29
C TYR A 244 15.39 -14.25 13.06
N LYS A 245 14.53 -14.82 12.22
CA LYS A 245 14.95 -15.49 10.99
C LYS A 245 15.42 -14.48 9.96
N TYR A 246 16.67 -14.64 9.51
CA TYR A 246 17.34 -13.73 8.60
C TYR A 246 18.20 -14.49 7.60
N PRO A 247 17.67 -14.81 6.43
CA PRO A 247 18.47 -15.47 5.38
C PRO A 247 19.46 -14.47 4.78
N LYS A 248 20.74 -14.72 4.93
CA LYS A 248 21.78 -13.98 4.20
C LYS A 248 21.86 -14.45 2.76
N ALA A 249 22.47 -13.66 1.88
CA ALA A 249 22.69 -14.02 0.48
C ALA A 249 23.29 -15.42 0.36
N GLY A 250 22.72 -16.26 -0.51
CA GLY A 250 23.12 -17.63 -0.76
C GLY A 250 22.65 -18.68 0.28
N HIS A 251 21.91 -18.26 1.31
CA HIS A 251 21.28 -19.18 2.27
C HIS A 251 19.82 -19.48 1.92
N ASP A 252 19.26 -20.51 2.57
CA ASP A 252 17.90 -20.95 2.38
C ASP A 252 16.89 -19.87 2.78
N ASN A 253 15.86 -19.66 1.96
CA ASN A 253 14.67 -18.88 2.28
C ASN A 253 13.62 -19.74 2.98
N SER A 254 12.57 -19.09 3.48
CA SER A 254 11.33 -19.77 3.89
C SER A 254 10.74 -20.59 2.75
N VAL A 255 10.16 -21.74 3.08
CA VAL A 255 9.33 -22.49 2.14
C VAL A 255 7.95 -21.88 2.11
N VAL A 256 7.58 -21.28 0.97
CA VAL A 256 6.29 -20.59 0.81
C VAL A 256 5.26 -21.50 0.15
N SER A 257 4.02 -21.41 0.58
CA SER A 257 2.88 -22.13 0.00
C SER A 257 1.62 -21.30 0.12
N ALA A 258 0.66 -21.53 -0.79
CA ALA A 258 -0.62 -20.84 -0.81
C ALA A 258 -1.75 -21.77 -0.33
N TRP A 259 -2.71 -21.20 0.42
CA TRP A 259 -3.77 -21.92 1.06
C TRP A 259 -5.11 -21.18 0.93
N SER A 260 -6.21 -21.93 1.05
CA SER A 260 -7.56 -21.39 1.11
C SER A 260 -8.37 -22.02 2.23
N TYR A 261 -9.31 -21.26 2.77
CA TYR A 261 -10.29 -21.68 3.77
C TYR A 261 -11.70 -21.39 3.25
N ASP A 262 -12.52 -22.44 3.14
CA ASP A 262 -13.93 -22.30 2.81
C ASP A 262 -14.71 -21.94 4.10
N ILE A 263 -15.28 -20.74 4.12
CA ILE A 263 -15.88 -20.13 5.31
C ILE A 263 -17.15 -20.88 5.75
N LYS A 264 -17.83 -21.56 4.82
CA LYS A 264 -19.04 -22.31 5.11
C LYS A 264 -18.73 -23.72 5.64
N SER A 265 -17.84 -24.44 4.97
CA SER A 265 -17.50 -25.81 5.30
C SER A 265 -16.36 -25.95 6.30
N HIS A 266 -15.66 -24.87 6.62
CA HIS A 266 -14.45 -24.82 7.46
C HIS A 266 -13.28 -25.66 6.93
N LYS A 267 -13.28 -25.98 5.63
CA LYS A 267 -12.25 -26.81 5.01
C LYS A 267 -11.06 -25.93 4.57
N ILE A 268 -9.85 -26.36 4.93
CA ILE A 268 -8.59 -25.79 4.48
C ILE A 268 -8.02 -26.63 3.36
N ASN A 269 -7.59 -25.99 2.26
CA ASN A 269 -6.95 -26.67 1.13
C ASN A 269 -5.65 -25.96 0.76
N ARG A 270 -4.63 -26.73 0.35
CA ARG A 270 -3.43 -26.20 -0.27
C ARG A 270 -3.73 -25.91 -1.74
N LEU A 271 -3.40 -24.72 -2.21
CA LEU A 271 -3.55 -24.32 -3.61
C LEU A 271 -2.37 -24.86 -4.43
N GLN A 272 -2.65 -25.38 -5.65
CA GLN A 272 -1.69 -26.05 -6.51
C GLN A 272 -0.98 -25.04 -7.41
N VAL A 273 -0.23 -24.10 -6.82
CA VAL A 273 0.49 -23.06 -7.57
C VAL A 273 1.89 -23.56 -7.94
N PRO A 274 2.23 -23.65 -9.24
CA PRO A 274 3.58 -24.01 -9.66
C PRO A 274 4.60 -22.94 -9.24
N MET A 275 5.70 -23.38 -8.63
CA MET A 275 6.79 -22.51 -8.19
C MET A 275 8.07 -23.36 -8.03
N ASP A 276 9.23 -22.75 -8.27
CA ASP A 276 10.53 -23.33 -7.95
C ASP A 276 10.66 -23.54 -6.44
N ALA A 277 11.41 -24.56 -6.04
CA ALA A 277 11.52 -24.93 -4.62
C ALA A 277 12.09 -23.81 -3.73
N ASP A 278 12.94 -22.95 -4.29
CA ASP A 278 13.58 -21.80 -3.67
C ASP A 278 13.02 -20.44 -4.16
N GLY A 279 11.92 -20.45 -4.88
CA GLY A 279 11.24 -19.28 -5.42
C GLY A 279 10.47 -18.50 -4.36
N TYR A 280 9.85 -17.40 -4.80
CA TYR A 280 9.08 -16.48 -3.98
C TYR A 280 7.61 -16.45 -4.39
N MET A 281 6.72 -16.14 -3.45
CA MET A 281 5.34 -15.72 -3.70
C MET A 281 5.17 -14.26 -3.21
N PRO A 282 5.51 -13.27 -4.01
CA PRO A 282 5.55 -11.87 -3.57
C PRO A 282 4.16 -11.24 -3.35
N ARG A 283 3.10 -11.80 -3.93
CA ARG A 283 1.74 -11.24 -3.78
C ARG A 283 0.66 -12.30 -3.89
N ILE A 284 -0.44 -12.03 -3.17
CA ILE A 284 -1.74 -12.65 -3.35
C ILE A 284 -2.79 -11.53 -3.49
N LYS A 285 -3.62 -11.57 -4.52
CA LYS A 285 -4.57 -10.50 -4.84
C LYS A 285 -5.95 -11.06 -5.16
N MET A 286 -6.98 -10.36 -4.73
CA MET A 286 -8.37 -10.60 -5.14
C MET A 286 -8.59 -10.10 -6.58
N THR A 287 -9.58 -10.68 -7.24
CA THR A 287 -10.17 -10.16 -8.49
C THR A 287 -11.67 -9.95 -8.29
N ASP A 288 -12.34 -9.35 -9.26
CA ASP A 288 -13.81 -9.19 -9.22
C ASP A 288 -14.56 -10.49 -9.50
N ASP A 289 -13.88 -11.56 -9.91
CA ASP A 289 -14.44 -12.90 -10.12
C ASP A 289 -14.28 -13.76 -8.85
N PRO A 290 -15.35 -14.18 -8.18
CA PRO A 290 -15.28 -14.96 -6.95
C PRO A 290 -14.60 -16.33 -7.12
N THR A 291 -14.48 -16.82 -8.34
CA THR A 291 -13.79 -18.08 -8.65
C THR A 291 -12.30 -17.92 -8.89
N ARG A 292 -11.77 -16.69 -8.79
CA ARG A 292 -10.37 -16.36 -9.13
C ARG A 292 -9.72 -15.48 -8.07
N ILE A 293 -8.57 -15.91 -7.59
CA ILE A 293 -7.56 -15.07 -6.94
C ILE A 293 -6.30 -15.10 -7.80
N ILE A 294 -5.45 -14.09 -7.67
CA ILE A 294 -4.17 -14.07 -8.38
C ILE A 294 -3.04 -14.27 -7.37
N ILE A 295 -2.17 -15.24 -7.68
CA ILE A 295 -0.94 -15.48 -6.94
C ILE A 295 0.23 -15.21 -7.87
N TYR A 296 1.18 -14.39 -7.39
CA TYR A 296 2.43 -14.14 -8.09
C TYR A 296 3.46 -15.16 -7.61
N THR A 297 4.23 -15.69 -8.55
CA THR A 297 5.44 -16.44 -8.23
C THR A 297 6.63 -15.80 -8.94
N MET A 298 7.79 -15.87 -8.30
CA MET A 298 9.02 -15.32 -8.85
C MET A 298 10.16 -16.31 -8.57
N ASN A 299 11.03 -16.51 -9.58
CA ASN A 299 12.19 -17.37 -9.40
C ASN A 299 13.24 -16.73 -8.47
N ARG A 300 14.22 -17.52 -8.02
CA ARG A 300 15.27 -17.04 -7.11
C ARG A 300 16.13 -15.92 -7.70
N HIS A 301 16.37 -15.92 -9.01
CA HIS A 301 17.11 -14.85 -9.71
C HIS A 301 16.29 -13.57 -9.87
N GLN A 302 14.98 -13.59 -9.60
CA GLN A 302 14.07 -12.44 -9.66
C GLN A 302 13.95 -11.82 -11.07
N ASP A 303 14.25 -12.57 -12.12
CA ASP A 303 14.16 -12.15 -13.51
C ASP A 303 12.92 -12.72 -14.24
N GLN A 304 12.13 -13.57 -13.55
CA GLN A 304 10.91 -14.18 -14.05
C GLN A 304 9.78 -14.04 -13.03
N LEU A 305 8.74 -13.28 -13.41
CA LEU A 305 7.50 -13.12 -12.66
C LEU A 305 6.36 -13.85 -13.38
N CYS A 306 5.67 -14.74 -12.69
CA CYS A 306 4.47 -15.41 -13.18
C CYS A 306 3.24 -15.00 -12.39
N LEU A 307 2.14 -14.72 -13.09
CA LEU A 307 0.84 -14.48 -12.51
C LEU A 307 -0.05 -15.69 -12.77
N TYR A 308 -0.49 -16.34 -11.70
CA TYR A 308 -1.42 -17.46 -11.77
C TYR A 308 -2.82 -17.05 -11.36
N SER A 309 -3.81 -17.35 -12.20
CA SER A 309 -5.22 -17.36 -11.83
C SER A 309 -5.51 -18.67 -11.08
N VAL A 310 -5.94 -18.58 -9.84
CA VAL A 310 -6.16 -19.74 -8.97
C VAL A 310 -7.61 -19.79 -8.54
N ASN A 311 -8.27 -20.92 -8.74
CA ASN A 311 -9.59 -21.13 -8.16
C ASN A 311 -9.45 -21.57 -6.70
N PRO A 312 -9.89 -20.75 -5.72
CA PRO A 312 -9.63 -21.05 -4.31
C PRO A 312 -10.40 -22.27 -3.79
N ARG A 313 -11.44 -22.71 -4.49
CA ARG A 313 -12.28 -23.84 -4.09
C ARG A 313 -11.80 -25.17 -4.68
N THR A 314 -11.46 -25.17 -5.98
CA THR A 314 -10.95 -26.37 -6.68
C THR A 314 -9.43 -26.52 -6.57
N THR A 315 -8.73 -25.49 -6.12
CA THR A 315 -7.27 -25.39 -5.95
C THR A 315 -6.46 -25.32 -7.24
N VAL A 316 -7.11 -25.39 -8.41
CA VAL A 316 -6.45 -25.39 -9.72
C VAL A 316 -5.88 -24.02 -10.04
N ALA A 317 -4.62 -23.98 -10.45
CA ALA A 317 -3.92 -22.79 -10.90
C ALA A 317 -3.67 -22.85 -12.43
N GLN A 318 -3.84 -21.70 -13.08
CA GLN A 318 -3.57 -21.50 -14.50
C GLN A 318 -2.64 -20.31 -14.67
N LEU A 319 -1.52 -20.48 -15.35
CA LEU A 319 -0.64 -19.37 -15.75
C LEU A 319 -1.38 -18.45 -16.72
N ILE A 320 -1.42 -17.15 -16.42
CA ILE A 320 -2.04 -16.13 -17.26
C ILE A 320 -1.04 -15.14 -17.84
N ILE A 321 -0.01 -14.76 -17.09
CA ILE A 321 1.05 -13.87 -17.56
C ILE A 321 2.39 -14.41 -17.06
N LYS A 322 3.38 -14.42 -17.94
CA LYS A 322 4.79 -14.61 -17.64
C LYS A 322 5.54 -13.37 -18.09
N GLU A 323 6.22 -12.72 -17.17
CA GLU A 323 7.12 -11.61 -17.41
C GLU A 323 8.55 -12.09 -17.24
N GLU A 324 9.37 -11.94 -18.26
CA GLU A 324 10.81 -12.23 -18.22
C GLU A 324 11.56 -10.96 -18.57
N VAL A 325 12.54 -10.62 -17.76
CA VAL A 325 13.33 -9.40 -17.91
C VAL A 325 14.82 -9.75 -17.91
N PRO A 326 15.67 -8.98 -18.61
CA PRO A 326 17.10 -9.31 -18.74
C PRO A 326 17.91 -9.24 -17.44
N LYS A 327 17.37 -8.60 -16.39
CA LYS A 327 18.06 -8.43 -15.11
C LYS A 327 17.16 -8.91 -13.97
N TYR A 328 16.27 -8.06 -13.47
CA TYR A 328 15.31 -8.42 -12.42
C TYR A 328 14.06 -7.55 -12.49
N VAL A 329 12.95 -8.14 -12.08
CA VAL A 329 11.64 -7.47 -11.99
C VAL A 329 11.68 -6.41 -10.90
N LYS A 330 11.23 -5.19 -11.22
CA LYS A 330 11.16 -4.10 -10.25
C LYS A 330 10.02 -4.31 -9.25
N GLU A 331 10.29 -4.09 -7.97
CA GLU A 331 9.30 -4.21 -6.90
C GLU A 331 8.11 -3.27 -7.14
N GLU A 332 8.38 -2.02 -7.52
CA GLU A 332 7.35 -1.01 -7.78
C GLU A 332 6.41 -1.43 -8.92
N ALA A 333 6.90 -2.18 -9.91
CA ALA A 333 6.08 -2.72 -10.98
C ALA A 333 5.07 -3.73 -10.42
N MET A 334 5.49 -4.66 -9.56
CA MET A 334 4.61 -5.65 -8.94
C MET A 334 3.53 -4.99 -8.06
N GLU A 335 3.88 -3.97 -7.29
CA GLU A 335 2.92 -3.27 -6.42
C GLU A 335 1.85 -2.53 -7.23
N ASN A 336 2.19 -2.06 -8.41
CA ASN A 336 1.29 -1.31 -9.29
C ASN A 336 0.48 -2.17 -10.26
N ILE A 337 0.58 -3.50 -10.23
CA ILE A 337 -0.32 -4.37 -10.97
C ILE A 337 -1.74 -4.26 -10.38
N ARG A 338 -2.74 -4.03 -11.23
CA ARG A 338 -4.15 -3.89 -10.84
C ARG A 338 -5.01 -4.91 -11.59
N PHE A 339 -5.99 -5.47 -10.88
CA PHE A 339 -7.02 -6.36 -11.40
C PHE A 339 -8.35 -5.64 -11.28
N ILE A 340 -8.98 -5.28 -12.41
CA ILE A 340 -10.17 -4.45 -12.44
C ILE A 340 -11.10 -4.95 -13.53
N GLY A 341 -12.29 -5.40 -13.15
CA GLY A 341 -13.22 -6.06 -14.07
C GLY A 341 -12.52 -7.27 -14.71
N ASN A 342 -12.57 -7.35 -16.03
CA ASN A 342 -11.92 -8.40 -16.80
C ASN A 342 -10.53 -8.02 -17.33
N ASN A 343 -9.85 -7.06 -16.68
CA ASN A 343 -8.58 -6.53 -17.15
C ASN A 343 -7.48 -6.61 -16.08
N ILE A 344 -6.25 -6.74 -16.57
CA ILE A 344 -5.01 -6.66 -15.79
C ILE A 344 -4.22 -5.48 -16.33
N LEU A 345 -3.91 -4.51 -15.48
CA LEU A 345 -2.99 -3.43 -15.78
C LEU A 345 -1.61 -3.81 -15.23
N LEU A 346 -0.65 -4.07 -16.11
CA LEU A 346 0.70 -4.52 -15.76
C LEU A 346 1.73 -3.46 -16.15
N PRO A 347 2.41 -2.81 -15.20
CA PRO A 347 3.59 -2.01 -15.47
C PRO A 347 4.79 -2.90 -15.81
N SER A 348 5.55 -2.53 -16.84
CA SER A 348 6.75 -3.25 -17.24
C SER A 348 7.69 -2.35 -18.03
N ASP A 349 8.99 -2.52 -17.84
CA ASP A 349 10.05 -1.81 -18.58
C ASP A 349 10.64 -2.65 -19.73
N ARG A 350 9.93 -3.69 -20.17
CA ARG A 350 10.34 -4.61 -21.27
C ARG A 350 10.64 -3.91 -22.60
N SER A 351 10.07 -2.72 -22.82
CA SER A 351 10.31 -1.89 -24.02
C SER A 351 11.49 -0.92 -23.89
N GLY A 352 12.22 -0.95 -22.76
CA GLY A 352 13.29 -0.01 -22.43
C GLY A 352 12.84 1.18 -21.57
N TYR A 353 11.53 1.39 -21.43
CA TYR A 353 10.89 2.38 -20.57
C TYR A 353 9.75 1.74 -19.80
N MET A 354 9.47 2.23 -18.59
CA MET A 354 8.33 1.78 -17.79
C MET A 354 7.02 2.19 -18.48
N ASN A 355 6.33 1.25 -19.06
CA ASN A 355 5.03 1.42 -19.74
C ASN A 355 3.96 0.56 -19.07
N LEU A 356 2.69 0.79 -19.40
CA LEU A 356 1.56 0.02 -18.89
C LEU A 356 1.01 -0.88 -19.99
N TYR A 357 0.83 -2.15 -19.68
CA TYR A 357 0.28 -3.17 -20.56
C TYR A 357 -1.07 -3.63 -20.01
N VAL A 358 -2.13 -3.47 -20.79
CA VAL A 358 -3.47 -3.90 -20.41
C VAL A 358 -3.73 -5.27 -21.03
N TYR A 359 -3.92 -6.28 -20.20
CA TYR A 359 -4.30 -7.63 -20.61
C TYR A 359 -5.74 -7.92 -20.18
N ASN A 360 -6.39 -8.88 -20.86
CA ASN A 360 -7.58 -9.52 -20.30
C ASN A 360 -7.18 -10.60 -19.27
N MET A 361 -8.17 -11.14 -18.55
CA MET A 361 -7.94 -12.17 -17.53
C MET A 361 -7.52 -13.54 -18.10
N ASN A 362 -7.40 -13.67 -19.41
CA ASN A 362 -6.83 -14.84 -20.10
C ASN A 362 -5.38 -14.61 -20.56
N GLY A 363 -4.76 -13.48 -20.17
CA GLY A 363 -3.38 -13.15 -20.52
C GLY A 363 -3.18 -12.62 -21.92
N GLN A 364 -4.24 -12.21 -22.63
CA GLN A 364 -4.13 -11.63 -23.97
C GLN A 364 -3.96 -10.11 -23.87
N LEU A 365 -2.86 -9.59 -24.44
CA LEU A 365 -2.58 -8.16 -24.51
C LEU A 365 -3.66 -7.44 -25.34
N GLN A 366 -4.26 -6.40 -24.73
CA GLN A 366 -5.33 -5.59 -25.36
C GLN A 366 -4.78 -4.25 -25.89
N ARG A 367 -3.94 -3.58 -25.08
CA ARG A 367 -3.31 -2.31 -25.46
C ARG A 367 -2.06 -2.04 -24.64
N THR A 368 -1.19 -1.17 -25.17
CA THR A 368 -0.05 -0.59 -24.46
C THR A 368 -0.27 0.91 -24.26
N ILE A 369 0.09 1.44 -23.08
CA ILE A 369 0.02 2.85 -22.73
C ILE A 369 1.45 3.30 -22.36
N GLY A 370 1.92 4.40 -22.94
CA GLY A 370 3.25 4.94 -22.72
C GLY A 370 3.94 5.30 -24.04
N GLY A 371 5.26 5.23 -24.07
CA GLY A 371 6.10 5.61 -25.19
C GLY A 371 7.58 5.53 -24.84
N ASN A 372 8.39 6.40 -25.44
CA ASN A 372 9.83 6.48 -25.14
C ASN A 372 10.10 7.37 -23.89
N PHE A 373 9.36 7.10 -22.81
CA PHE A 373 9.46 7.77 -21.52
C PHE A 373 8.91 6.85 -20.43
N ASP A 374 9.32 7.09 -19.19
CA ASP A 374 8.85 6.33 -18.04
C ASP A 374 7.49 6.84 -17.53
N ILE A 375 6.57 5.91 -17.31
CA ILE A 375 5.42 6.11 -16.44
C ILE A 375 5.91 5.89 -15.01
N THR A 376 5.77 6.90 -14.16
CA THR A 376 6.38 6.94 -12.82
C THR A 376 5.39 6.70 -11.69
N ALA A 377 4.08 6.78 -11.95
CA ALA A 377 3.04 6.38 -11.00
C ALA A 377 1.75 6.00 -11.74
N VAL A 378 0.98 5.08 -11.18
CA VAL A 378 -0.36 4.71 -11.62
C VAL A 378 -1.36 5.18 -10.56
N TYR A 379 -2.19 6.17 -10.89
CA TYR A 379 -3.21 6.69 -9.97
C TYR A 379 -4.47 5.85 -9.95
N GLY A 380 -4.85 5.26 -11.08
CA GLY A 380 -6.00 4.38 -11.14
C GLY A 380 -6.43 3.96 -12.53
N TYR A 381 -7.38 3.04 -12.54
CA TYR A 381 -8.10 2.53 -13.71
C TYR A 381 -9.59 2.66 -13.41
N ASP A 382 -10.31 3.46 -14.18
CA ASP A 382 -11.75 3.54 -14.07
C ASP A 382 -12.42 2.38 -14.82
N ALA A 383 -12.99 1.45 -14.08
CA ALA A 383 -13.65 0.27 -14.65
C ALA A 383 -14.87 0.61 -15.54
N LYS A 384 -15.53 1.77 -15.32
CA LYS A 384 -16.70 2.20 -16.06
C LYS A 384 -16.34 2.69 -17.46
N THR A 385 -15.28 3.51 -17.56
CA THR A 385 -14.86 4.14 -18.82
C THR A 385 -13.72 3.35 -19.50
N GLY A 386 -12.94 2.60 -18.75
CA GLY A 386 -11.70 1.95 -19.19
C GLY A 386 -10.53 2.91 -19.29
N ASP A 387 -10.62 4.08 -18.65
CA ASP A 387 -9.58 5.09 -18.63
C ASP A 387 -8.51 4.77 -17.58
N VAL A 388 -7.25 5.07 -17.91
CA VAL A 388 -6.11 4.89 -17.01
C VAL A 388 -5.51 6.25 -16.71
N TYR A 389 -5.38 6.55 -15.41
CA TYR A 389 -4.79 7.79 -14.88
C TYR A 389 -3.38 7.51 -14.36
N TYR A 390 -2.39 8.27 -14.85
CA TYR A 390 -1.00 8.01 -14.52
C TYR A 390 -0.14 9.28 -14.54
N GLN A 391 1.05 9.19 -13.96
CA GLN A 391 2.09 10.20 -14.04
C GLN A 391 3.20 9.71 -14.96
N ALA A 392 3.79 10.60 -15.76
CA ALA A 392 4.88 10.26 -16.65
C ALA A 392 5.90 11.38 -16.84
N ALA A 393 7.15 10.98 -17.19
CA ALA A 393 8.28 11.83 -17.53
C ALA A 393 8.32 12.18 -19.03
N ALA A 394 7.17 12.40 -19.67
CA ALA A 394 7.07 12.53 -21.12
C ALA A 394 7.63 13.86 -21.67
N LEU A 395 7.76 14.91 -20.83
CA LEU A 395 8.33 16.20 -21.23
C LEU A 395 9.83 16.31 -20.94
N GLY A 396 10.37 15.46 -20.06
CA GLY A 396 11.76 15.47 -19.68
C GLY A 396 12.05 14.66 -18.42
N ALA A 397 13.30 14.37 -18.16
CA ALA A 397 13.72 13.54 -17.03
C ALA A 397 13.38 14.15 -15.67
N THR A 398 13.33 15.48 -15.59
CA THR A 398 13.05 16.26 -14.37
C THR A 398 11.58 16.63 -14.22
N ASP A 399 10.76 16.41 -15.26
CA ASP A 399 9.34 16.77 -15.27
C ASP A 399 8.46 15.56 -14.98
N ARG A 400 7.38 15.82 -14.29
CA ARG A 400 6.29 14.85 -14.04
C ARG A 400 4.97 15.50 -14.38
N GLN A 401 4.23 14.87 -15.30
CA GLN A 401 2.91 15.35 -15.73
C GLN A 401 1.87 14.26 -15.51
N ILE A 402 0.64 14.69 -15.29
CA ILE A 402 -0.50 13.81 -15.09
C ILE A 402 -1.22 13.60 -16.41
N TYR A 403 -1.53 12.38 -16.74
CA TYR A 403 -2.18 11.98 -17.97
C TYR A 403 -3.39 11.08 -17.71
N VAL A 404 -4.34 11.12 -18.63
CA VAL A 404 -5.34 10.07 -18.80
C VAL A 404 -5.18 9.43 -20.18
N SER A 405 -5.15 8.08 -20.22
CA SER A 405 -5.27 7.31 -21.46
C SER A 405 -6.67 6.72 -21.55
N HIS A 406 -7.46 7.22 -22.48
CA HIS A 406 -8.83 6.74 -22.73
C HIS A 406 -8.82 5.34 -23.36
N LYS A 407 -9.92 4.61 -23.17
CA LYS A 407 -10.09 3.24 -23.75
C LYS A 407 -9.87 3.20 -25.26
N ASN A 408 -10.19 4.26 -26.00
CA ASN A 408 -10.00 4.39 -27.46
C ASN A 408 -8.54 4.66 -27.88
N GLY A 409 -7.60 4.72 -26.92
CA GLY A 409 -6.16 4.96 -27.16
C GLY A 409 -5.76 6.44 -27.16
N LYS A 410 -6.72 7.39 -27.10
CA LYS A 410 -6.40 8.83 -26.99
C LYS A 410 -5.80 9.12 -25.62
N THR A 411 -4.64 9.79 -25.58
CA THR A 411 -4.01 10.26 -24.35
C THR A 411 -4.15 11.77 -24.24
N VAL A 412 -4.50 12.25 -23.04
CA VAL A 412 -4.64 13.67 -22.70
C VAL A 412 -3.79 14.00 -21.48
N ARG A 413 -3.02 15.08 -21.56
CA ARG A 413 -2.33 15.65 -20.42
C ARG A 413 -3.32 16.47 -19.60
N LEU A 414 -3.38 16.24 -18.29
CA LEU A 414 -4.31 16.90 -17.35
C LEU A 414 -3.70 18.09 -16.62
N THR A 415 -2.35 18.20 -16.58
CA THR A 415 -1.61 19.30 -15.95
C THR A 415 -1.02 20.23 -17.02
N ASP A 416 -1.07 21.51 -16.78
CA ASP A 416 -0.59 22.56 -17.70
C ASP A 416 0.79 23.13 -17.30
N LYS A 417 1.17 23.03 -16.01
CA LYS A 417 2.42 23.56 -15.48
C LYS A 417 3.57 22.59 -15.65
N GLU A 418 4.70 23.10 -16.11
CA GLU A 418 5.99 22.38 -16.13
C GLU A 418 6.47 22.09 -14.70
N GLY A 419 7.43 21.17 -14.55
CA GLY A 419 7.96 20.75 -13.27
C GLY A 419 7.32 19.46 -12.74
N TRP A 420 7.36 19.26 -11.44
CA TRP A 420 6.93 18.03 -10.78
C TRP A 420 5.49 18.13 -10.31
N ASN A 421 4.61 17.39 -10.96
CA ASN A 421 3.19 17.31 -10.62
C ASN A 421 2.85 15.94 -10.03
N THR A 422 2.13 15.91 -8.91
CA THR A 422 1.53 14.70 -8.31
C THR A 422 0.03 14.93 -8.11
N ALA A 423 -0.75 13.86 -8.09
CA ALA A 423 -2.21 13.97 -7.95
C ALA A 423 -2.78 13.03 -6.89
N VAL A 424 -3.86 13.48 -6.24
CA VAL A 424 -4.80 12.64 -5.51
C VAL A 424 -6.14 12.76 -6.21
N PHE A 425 -6.63 11.68 -6.80
CA PHE A 425 -7.92 11.64 -7.50
C PHE A 425 -9.07 11.36 -6.53
N SER A 426 -10.25 11.90 -6.85
CA SER A 426 -11.50 11.49 -6.21
C SER A 426 -11.82 10.03 -6.53
N GLY A 427 -12.60 9.39 -5.66
CA GLY A 427 -12.94 7.98 -5.83
C GLY A 427 -13.77 7.65 -7.07
N ASP A 428 -14.35 8.68 -7.71
CA ASP A 428 -15.09 8.61 -8.98
C ASP A 428 -14.30 9.15 -10.19
N TYR A 429 -13.02 9.53 -10.01
CA TYR A 429 -12.12 10.12 -11.02
C TYR A 429 -12.60 11.41 -11.68
N GLN A 430 -13.62 12.10 -11.12
CA GLN A 430 -14.14 13.34 -11.70
C GLN A 430 -13.30 14.58 -11.34
N TYR A 431 -12.57 14.52 -10.24
CA TYR A 431 -11.72 15.58 -9.71
C TYR A 431 -10.37 15.05 -9.25
N PHE A 432 -9.38 15.93 -9.22
CA PHE A 432 -8.12 15.63 -8.54
C PHE A 432 -7.54 16.90 -7.92
N VAL A 433 -6.77 16.73 -6.87
CA VAL A 433 -5.91 17.76 -6.29
C VAL A 433 -4.52 17.56 -6.85
N ASN A 434 -4.00 18.57 -7.55
CA ASN A 434 -2.62 18.60 -8.03
C ASN A 434 -1.71 19.25 -7.00
N THR A 435 -0.61 18.60 -6.66
CA THR A 435 0.52 19.20 -5.96
C THR A 435 1.64 19.41 -6.97
N TRP A 436 2.12 20.65 -7.08
CA TRP A 436 3.08 21.04 -8.09
C TRP A 436 4.26 21.79 -7.49
N SER A 437 5.45 21.58 -8.07
CA SER A 437 6.67 22.33 -7.76
C SER A 437 7.56 22.42 -9.00
N ASP A 438 8.40 23.47 -9.07
CA ASP A 438 9.46 23.64 -10.03
C ASP A 438 10.77 24.03 -9.33
N TYR A 439 11.80 24.41 -10.08
CA TYR A 439 13.09 24.83 -9.50
C TYR A 439 13.15 26.33 -9.15
N ASN A 440 12.16 27.12 -9.52
CA ASN A 440 12.18 28.59 -9.40
C ASN A 440 11.57 29.07 -8.10
#